data_4dab8006d80f56e3ad65350f610b9ed0
#
_entry.id   4dab8006d80f56e3ad65350f610b9ed0
#
_cell.length_a   1.000
_cell.length_b   1.000
_cell.length_c   1.000
_cell.angle_alpha   90.00
_cell.angle_beta   90.00
_cell.angle_gamma   90.00
#
_symmetry.space_group_name_H-M   'P 1'
#
loop_
_entity.id
_entity.type
_entity.pdbx_description
1 polymer ?
#
loop_
_entity_poly.entity_id
_entity_poly.type
_entity_poly.pdbx_seq_one_letter_code
_entity_poly.pdbx_strand_id
1 'polypeptide(L)'
;MLTKDELPECPVATAVALIGNKWKLLIIRNLLSGTFRFGELKTGIPGISQKVLTDNLRSLENDGLVTRMAYAEIPPRVEYSLSEVGKSLSPMFDAMISWGNEYKQTIK
;
A
#
# COMPACT_ATOMS: atom_id res chain seq x y z
N MET A 1 -2.44 1.23 15.61
CA MET A 1 -3.60 1.72 14.85
C MET A 1 -4.25 2.88 15.58
N LEU A 2 -4.58 3.94 14.85
CA LEU A 2 -5.30 5.08 15.43
C LEU A 2 -6.76 4.71 15.68
N THR A 3 -7.33 5.23 16.76
CA THR A 3 -8.76 5.08 17.01
C THR A 3 -9.55 6.04 16.14
N LYS A 4 -10.86 5.81 16.03
CA LYS A 4 -11.72 6.68 15.23
C LYS A 4 -11.62 8.15 15.65
N ASP A 5 -11.52 8.41 16.95
CA ASP A 5 -11.44 9.77 17.50
C ASP A 5 -10.09 10.43 17.23
N GLU A 6 -9.05 9.63 17.01
CA GLU A 6 -7.71 10.13 16.71
C GLU A 6 -7.50 10.45 15.23
N LEU A 7 -8.41 9.99 14.35
CA LEU A 7 -8.35 10.27 12.92
C LEU A 7 -8.90 11.67 12.62
N PRO A 8 -8.40 12.34 11.57
CA PRO A 8 -8.94 13.63 11.15
C PRO A 8 -10.43 13.54 10.83
N GLU A 9 -11.16 14.62 11.09
CA GLU A 9 -12.58 14.69 10.72
C GLU A 9 -12.79 14.69 9.22
N CYS A 10 -11.90 15.34 8.48
CA CYS A 10 -11.98 15.40 7.02
C CYS A 10 -11.65 14.03 6.42
N PRO A 11 -12.56 13.43 5.61
CA PRO A 11 -12.28 12.12 5.00
C PRO A 11 -11.04 12.10 4.13
N VAL A 12 -10.74 13.19 3.42
CA VAL A 12 -9.54 13.28 2.59
C VAL A 12 -8.29 13.26 3.48
N ALA A 13 -8.31 14.00 4.59
CA ALA A 13 -7.19 14.02 5.53
C ALA A 13 -7.01 12.65 6.19
N THR A 14 -8.10 11.91 6.44
CA THR A 14 -8.04 10.55 6.95
C THR A 14 -7.26 9.65 5.96
N ALA A 15 -7.62 9.69 4.69
CA ALA A 15 -6.93 8.91 3.68
C ALA A 15 -5.45 9.29 3.59
N VAL A 16 -5.15 10.59 3.59
CA VAL A 16 -3.76 11.08 3.55
C VAL A 16 -2.98 10.59 4.77
N ALA A 17 -3.59 10.61 5.96
CA ALA A 17 -2.92 10.13 7.18
C ALA A 17 -2.53 8.66 7.10
N LEU A 18 -3.33 7.85 6.43
CA LEU A 18 -3.12 6.40 6.36
C LEU A 18 -2.23 5.96 5.20
N ILE A 19 -2.37 6.60 4.03
CA ILE A 19 -1.69 6.14 2.82
C ILE A 19 -1.02 7.26 2.03
N GLY A 20 -0.92 8.46 2.59
CA GLY A 20 -0.59 9.69 1.88
C GLY A 20 0.88 9.90 1.55
N ASN A 21 1.66 8.86 1.33
CA ASN A 21 3.01 9.03 0.81
C ASN A 21 3.21 8.15 -0.44
N LYS A 22 4.20 8.54 -1.23
CA LYS A 22 4.54 7.88 -2.49
C LYS A 22 4.69 6.36 -2.32
N TRP A 23 5.44 5.95 -1.31
CA TRP A 23 5.81 4.54 -1.15
C TRP A 23 4.64 3.67 -0.74
N LYS A 24 3.80 4.15 0.17
CA LYS A 24 2.58 3.43 0.56
C LYS A 24 1.63 3.24 -0.61
N LEU A 25 1.46 4.28 -1.42
CA LEU A 25 0.62 4.20 -2.61
C LEU A 25 1.13 3.17 -3.61
N LEU A 26 2.45 3.13 -3.84
CA LEU A 26 3.04 2.16 -4.77
C LEU A 26 3.00 0.73 -4.23
N ILE A 27 3.16 0.56 -2.92
CA ILE A 27 3.03 -0.76 -2.28
C ILE A 27 1.60 -1.29 -2.46
N ILE A 28 0.61 -0.46 -2.14
CA ILE A 28 -0.80 -0.86 -2.27
C ILE A 28 -1.14 -1.16 -3.72
N ARG A 29 -0.66 -0.35 -4.66
CA ARG A 29 -0.87 -0.59 -6.09
C ARG A 29 -0.44 -2.01 -6.47
N ASN A 30 0.75 -2.42 -6.03
CA ASN A 30 1.25 -3.76 -6.32
C ASN A 30 0.39 -4.84 -5.64
N LEU A 31 0.05 -4.63 -4.37
CA LEU A 31 -0.73 -5.62 -3.61
C LEU A 31 -2.18 -5.74 -4.07
N LEU A 32 -2.69 -4.77 -4.82
CA LEU A 32 -4.01 -4.90 -5.44
C LEU A 32 -4.05 -6.00 -6.49
N SER A 33 -2.91 -6.36 -7.07
CA SER A 33 -2.83 -7.43 -8.06
C SER A 33 -2.62 -8.81 -7.46
N GLY A 34 -2.34 -8.91 -6.15
CA GLY A 34 -2.15 -10.21 -5.51
C GLY A 34 -1.26 -10.18 -4.29
N THR A 35 -0.81 -11.36 -3.90
CA THR A 35 0.07 -11.57 -2.77
C THR A 35 1.54 -11.54 -3.23
N PHE A 36 2.39 -10.87 -2.47
CA PHE A 36 3.80 -10.72 -2.82
C PHE A 36 4.70 -10.97 -1.63
N ARG A 37 5.90 -11.48 -1.92
CA ARG A 37 6.99 -11.56 -0.96
C ARG A 37 7.73 -10.23 -0.93
N PHE A 38 8.50 -10.01 0.13
CA PHE A 38 9.28 -8.78 0.32
C PHE A 38 10.16 -8.47 -0.91
N GLY A 39 10.92 -9.46 -1.37
CA GLY A 39 11.81 -9.27 -2.54
C GLY A 39 11.06 -8.92 -3.81
N GLU A 40 9.87 -9.50 -3.99
CA GLU A 40 9.04 -9.21 -5.15
C GLU A 40 8.52 -7.76 -5.11
N LEU A 41 8.12 -7.29 -3.93
CA LEU A 41 7.71 -5.90 -3.76
C LEU A 41 8.88 -4.95 -4.03
N LYS A 42 10.06 -5.29 -3.50
CA LYS A 42 11.25 -4.46 -3.70
C LYS A 42 11.60 -4.34 -5.19
N THR A 43 11.53 -5.44 -5.92
CA THR A 43 11.78 -5.45 -7.35
C THR A 43 10.70 -4.69 -8.12
N GLY A 44 9.45 -4.78 -7.70
CA GLY A 44 8.31 -4.15 -8.38
C GLY A 44 8.14 -2.67 -8.10
N ILE A 45 8.94 -2.10 -7.20
CA ILE A 45 8.87 -0.68 -6.85
C ILE A 45 10.26 -0.06 -7.07
N PRO A 46 10.54 0.45 -8.28
CA PRO A 46 11.86 0.99 -8.59
C PRO A 46 12.30 2.08 -7.62
N GLY A 47 13.52 1.97 -7.14
CA GLY A 47 14.12 2.98 -6.27
C GLY A 47 13.80 2.85 -4.80
N ILE A 48 12.93 1.92 -4.39
CA ILE A 48 12.64 1.76 -2.97
C ILE A 48 13.79 1.04 -2.27
N SER A 49 14.22 1.58 -1.12
CA SER A 49 15.23 0.91 -0.29
C SER A 49 14.58 -0.14 0.58
N GLN A 50 15.39 -1.09 1.07
CA GLN A 50 14.92 -2.11 2.00
C GLN A 50 14.32 -1.49 3.26
N LYS A 51 14.97 -0.45 3.80
CA LYS A 51 14.49 0.24 5.00
C LYS A 51 13.14 0.91 4.78
N VAL A 52 13.01 1.64 3.69
CA VAL A 52 11.76 2.36 3.36
C VAL A 52 10.62 1.35 3.15
N LEU A 53 10.88 0.26 2.43
CA LEU A 53 9.87 -0.78 2.22
C LEU A 53 9.45 -1.40 3.56
N THR A 54 10.40 -1.76 4.40
CA THR A 54 10.13 -2.35 5.70
C THR A 54 9.28 -1.41 6.56
N ASP A 55 9.68 -0.14 6.66
CA ASP A 55 8.99 0.84 7.49
C ASP A 55 7.56 1.08 7.02
N ASN A 56 7.36 1.19 5.71
CA ASN A 56 6.04 1.42 5.16
C ASN A 56 5.13 0.19 5.25
N LEU A 57 5.68 -1.01 5.07
CA LEU A 57 4.90 -2.23 5.26
C LEU A 57 4.43 -2.38 6.70
N ARG A 58 5.31 -2.06 7.67
CA ARG A 58 4.93 -2.11 9.09
C ARG A 58 3.84 -1.11 9.41
N SER A 59 3.93 0.09 8.86
CA SER A 59 2.92 1.13 9.06
C SER A 59 1.56 0.68 8.49
N LEU A 60 1.56 0.15 7.27
CA LEU A 60 0.34 -0.34 6.63
C LEU A 60 -0.26 -1.53 7.37
N GLU A 61 0.58 -2.43 7.87
CA GLU A 61 0.13 -3.57 8.68
C GLU A 61 -0.46 -3.08 10.00
N ASN A 62 0.19 -2.14 10.65
CA ASN A 62 -0.27 -1.58 11.92
C ASN A 62 -1.63 -0.89 11.78
N ASP A 63 -1.88 -0.26 10.63
CA ASP A 63 -3.16 0.41 10.35
C ASP A 63 -4.23 -0.54 9.80
N GLY A 64 -3.92 -1.81 9.70
CA GLY A 64 -4.91 -2.83 9.30
C GLY A 64 -5.18 -2.90 7.80
N LEU A 65 -4.31 -2.32 6.97
CA LEU A 65 -4.48 -2.32 5.52
C LEU A 65 -3.75 -3.47 4.84
N VAL A 66 -2.67 -3.94 5.45
CA VAL A 66 -1.83 -5.02 4.92
C VAL A 66 -1.75 -6.14 5.94
N THR A 67 -1.82 -7.38 5.46
CA THR A 67 -1.65 -8.58 6.26
C THR A 67 -0.31 -9.22 5.94
N ARG A 68 0.43 -9.55 6.98
CA ARG A 68 1.71 -10.26 6.86
C ARG A 68 1.51 -11.70 7.32
N MET A 69 1.82 -12.65 6.46
CA MET A 69 1.70 -14.08 6.76
C MET A 69 3.07 -14.73 6.75
N ALA A 70 3.50 -15.24 7.90
CA ALA A 70 4.76 -15.95 8.01
C ALA A 70 4.48 -17.46 7.99
N TYR A 71 5.23 -18.18 7.16
CA TYR A 71 5.12 -19.63 7.05
C TYR A 71 6.35 -20.31 7.65
N ALA A 72 6.11 -21.31 8.47
CA ALA A 72 7.18 -22.09 9.11
C ALA A 72 7.76 -23.10 8.10
N GLU A 73 8.58 -22.58 7.20
CA GLU A 73 9.26 -23.37 6.16
C GLU A 73 10.77 -23.19 6.25
N ILE A 74 11.50 -23.97 5.47
CA ILE A 74 12.97 -23.83 5.35
C ILE A 74 13.29 -23.70 3.86
N PRO A 75 13.74 -22.50 3.39
CA PRO A 75 13.86 -21.24 4.14
C PRO A 75 12.50 -20.65 4.53
N PRO A 76 12.45 -19.81 5.57
CA PRO A 76 11.18 -19.21 5.98
C PRO A 76 10.59 -18.34 4.88
N ARG A 77 9.26 -18.36 4.77
CA ARG A 77 8.54 -17.59 3.78
C ARG A 77 7.63 -16.59 4.46
N VAL A 78 7.67 -15.34 4.00
CA VAL A 78 6.75 -14.28 4.46
C VAL A 78 6.06 -13.70 3.25
N GLU A 79 4.74 -13.61 3.32
CA GLU A 79 3.93 -13.04 2.25
C GLU A 79 3.13 -11.86 2.76
N TYR A 80 2.95 -10.87 1.88
CA TYR A 80 2.16 -9.67 2.15
C TYR A 80 0.97 -9.63 1.22
N SER A 81 -0.19 -9.29 1.77
CA SER A 81 -1.42 -9.12 1.00
C SER A 81 -2.25 -8.01 1.61
N LEU A 82 -3.22 -7.49 0.86
CA LEU A 82 -4.15 -6.51 1.39
C LEU A 82 -5.18 -7.22 2.26
N SER A 83 -5.54 -6.58 3.37
CA SER A 83 -6.71 -6.98 4.16
C SER A 83 -7.98 -6.62 3.38
N GLU A 84 -9.14 -7.00 3.89
CA GLU A 84 -10.40 -6.60 3.27
C GLU A 84 -10.54 -5.07 3.22
N VAL A 85 -10.12 -4.38 4.28
CA VAL A 85 -10.11 -2.91 4.31
C VAL A 85 -9.13 -2.36 3.27
N GLY A 86 -7.95 -2.97 3.16
CA GLY A 86 -6.97 -2.58 2.15
C GLY A 86 -7.52 -2.74 0.73
N LYS A 87 -8.22 -3.85 0.46
CA LYS A 87 -8.83 -4.09 -0.85
C LYS A 87 -9.92 -3.07 -1.18
N SER A 88 -10.57 -2.49 -0.17
CA SER A 88 -11.59 -1.47 -0.38
C SER A 88 -11.04 -0.17 -0.99
N LEU A 89 -9.71 -0.03 -1.06
CA LEU A 89 -9.08 1.10 -1.73
C LEU A 89 -9.09 0.98 -3.26
N SER A 90 -9.48 -0.17 -3.80
CA SER A 90 -9.44 -0.42 -5.24
C SER A 90 -10.12 0.66 -6.09
N PRO A 91 -11.35 1.12 -5.77
CA PRO A 91 -11.99 2.16 -6.58
C PRO A 91 -11.18 3.47 -6.62
N MET A 92 -10.53 3.83 -5.51
CA MET A 92 -9.71 5.03 -5.46
C MET A 92 -8.49 4.90 -6.38
N PHE A 93 -7.85 3.73 -6.40
CA PHE A 93 -6.70 3.47 -7.26
C PHE A 93 -7.11 3.48 -8.74
N ASP A 94 -8.27 2.91 -9.06
CA ASP A 94 -8.81 2.96 -10.43
C ASP A 94 -9.00 4.41 -10.86
N ALA A 95 -9.56 5.25 -9.99
CA ALA A 95 -9.75 6.67 -10.28
C ALA A 95 -8.41 7.40 -10.46
N MET A 96 -7.42 7.10 -9.63
CA MET A 96 -6.09 7.70 -9.76
C MET A 96 -5.42 7.31 -11.08
N ILE A 97 -5.55 6.06 -11.48
CA ILE A 97 -5.00 5.57 -12.75
C ILE A 97 -5.65 6.31 -13.92
N SER A 98 -6.97 6.40 -13.94
CA SER A 98 -7.70 7.12 -14.98
C SER A 98 -7.30 8.57 -15.04
N TRP A 99 -7.27 9.23 -13.90
CA TRP A 99 -6.90 10.65 -13.84
C TRP A 99 -5.47 10.87 -14.32
N GLY A 100 -4.53 10.02 -13.85
CA GLY A 100 -3.13 10.13 -14.24
C GLY A 100 -2.94 9.96 -15.74
N ASN A 101 -3.64 9.01 -16.35
CA ASN A 101 -3.57 8.79 -17.79
C ASN A 101 -4.15 9.96 -18.57
N GLU A 102 -5.29 10.48 -18.14
CA GLU A 102 -5.91 11.65 -18.77
C GLU A 102 -5.02 12.89 -18.68
N TYR A 103 -4.40 13.10 -17.51
CA TYR A 103 -3.50 14.23 -17.33
C TYR A 103 -2.32 14.16 -18.30
N LYS A 104 -1.73 12.99 -18.47
CA LYS A 104 -0.62 12.78 -19.41
C LYS A 104 -1.01 13.14 -20.83
N GLN A 105 -2.25 12.90 -21.22
CA GLN A 105 -2.75 13.25 -22.55
C GLN A 105 -2.91 14.74 -22.77
N THR A 106 -3.00 15.54 -21.71
CA THR A 106 -3.11 16.99 -21.82
C THR A 106 -1.77 17.67 -22.06
N ILE A 107 -0.67 16.94 -21.86
CA ILE A 107 0.69 17.45 -22.03
C ILE A 107 1.19 17.08 -23.44
N LYS A 108 1.68 18.07 -24.17
CA LYS A 108 2.22 17.88 -25.52
C LYS A 108 3.72 17.76 -25.51
#